data_b585301130247245862d84e9ac6ac066
#
_entry.id   b585301130247245862d84e9ac6ac066
#
_cell.length_a   1.000
_cell.length_b   1.000
_cell.length_c   1.000
_cell.angle_alpha   90.00
_cell.angle_beta   90.00
_cell.angle_gamma   90.00
#
_symmetry.space_group_name_H-M   'P 1'
#
loop_
_entity.id
_entity.type
_entity.pdbx_description
1 polymer ?
#
loop_
_entity_poly.entity_id
_entity_poly.type
_entity_poly.pdbx_seq_one_letter_code
_entity_poly.pdbx_strand_id
1 'polypeptide(L)'
;MKGIIKPDHMPVNKFSLKVVGLLDLTTITVSGIEDELQTVDLPDRTRASGGNRMAGDFEIAIPMHHALEMAAMEIWFREGQDPITPTYKKPCTLSMQSLSGNSTKNYTLVGVFVTKRALPDLDKENDGDMAMATWSLSYDDILPL
;
A
#
# COMPACT_ATOMS: atom_id res chain seq x y z
N MET A 1 -0.97 30.79 29.88
CA MET A 1 -0.71 30.35 29.18
C MET A 1 -0.53 29.62 28.59
N LYS A 2 -0.73 29.44 28.32
CA LYS A 2 -0.65 28.81 27.61
C LYS A 2 -0.24 27.90 27.07
N GLY A 3 -0.54 28.00 26.67
CA GLY A 3 -0.45 26.61 26.30
C GLY A 3 0.43 26.37 25.12
N ILE A 4 1.18 25.30 25.14
CA ILE A 4 1.93 24.86 23.97
C ILE A 4 0.92 24.25 22.97
N ILE A 5 0.80 24.85 21.80
CA ILE A 5 0.01 24.28 20.72
C ILE A 5 0.85 23.18 20.08
N LYS A 6 0.42 21.95 20.27
CA LYS A 6 1.07 20.84 19.59
C LYS A 6 0.71 20.88 18.10
N PRO A 7 1.67 20.72 17.20
CA PRO A 7 1.33 20.62 15.78
C PRO A 7 0.42 19.44 15.52
N ASP A 8 -0.50 19.63 14.58
CA ASP A 8 -1.43 18.61 14.17
C ASP A 8 -0.72 17.67 13.17
N HIS A 9 0.08 16.76 13.69
CA HIS A 9 0.84 15.85 12.86
C HIS A 9 0.00 14.66 12.42
N MET A 10 0.50 13.91 11.43
CA MET A 10 -0.14 12.70 10.92
C MET A 10 0.55 11.48 11.52
N PRO A 11 -0.09 10.81 12.50
CA PRO A 11 0.49 9.58 13.05
C PRO A 11 0.41 8.44 12.04
N VAL A 12 1.34 7.51 12.13
CA VAL A 12 1.41 6.38 11.20
C VAL A 12 0.27 5.37 11.35
N ASN A 13 -0.53 5.49 12.41
CA ASN A 13 -1.63 4.57 12.65
C ASN A 13 -3.00 5.10 12.20
N LYS A 14 -3.07 6.32 11.65
CA LYS A 14 -4.32 6.88 11.13
C LYS A 14 -4.27 6.91 9.60
N PHE A 15 -4.66 5.80 9.01
CA PHE A 15 -4.67 5.69 7.56
C PHE A 15 -5.80 4.76 7.11
N SER A 16 -6.16 4.87 5.84
CA SER A 16 -7.05 3.92 5.19
C SER A 16 -6.58 3.66 3.77
N LEU A 17 -6.79 2.46 3.29
CA LEU A 17 -6.48 2.07 1.92
C LEU A 17 -7.76 1.55 1.29
N LYS A 18 -8.19 2.19 0.21
CA LYS A 18 -9.38 1.79 -0.54
C LYS A 18 -8.98 1.35 -1.94
N VAL A 19 -9.53 0.23 -2.37
CA VAL A 19 -9.32 -0.31 -3.72
C VAL A 19 -10.64 -0.19 -4.48
N VAL A 20 -10.60 0.46 -5.63
CA VAL A 20 -11.81 0.62 -6.46
C VAL A 20 -12.28 -0.75 -6.95
N GLY A 21 -13.55 -1.05 -6.72
CA GLY A 21 -14.13 -2.32 -7.13
C GLY A 21 -14.01 -3.45 -6.12
N LEU A 22 -13.40 -3.19 -4.97
CA LEU A 22 -13.33 -4.14 -3.87
C LEU A 22 -13.98 -3.55 -2.61
N LEU A 23 -14.18 -4.40 -1.62
CA LEU A 23 -14.59 -3.97 -0.29
C LEU A 23 -13.51 -3.07 0.33
N ASP A 24 -13.93 -2.19 1.24
CA ASP A 24 -12.97 -1.44 2.03
C ASP A 24 -12.12 -2.42 2.84
N LEU A 25 -10.81 -2.35 2.66
CA LEU A 25 -9.91 -3.28 3.32
C LEU A 25 -9.50 -2.73 4.69
N THR A 26 -9.69 -3.54 5.71
CA THR A 26 -9.14 -3.26 7.03
C THR A 26 -7.75 -3.87 7.09
N THR A 27 -6.76 -3.09 6.70
CA THR A 27 -5.36 -3.53 6.78
C THR A 27 -4.78 -3.12 8.13
N ILE A 28 -3.88 -3.93 8.66
CA ILE A 28 -3.15 -3.58 9.88
C ILE A 28 -1.89 -2.82 9.51
N THR A 29 -1.21 -3.22 8.45
CA THR A 29 0.00 -2.52 7.99
C THR A 29 -0.03 -2.31 6.49
N VAL A 30 0.50 -1.16 6.08
CA VAL A 30 0.84 -0.86 4.69
C VAL A 30 2.27 -0.38 4.71
N SER A 31 3.15 -1.00 3.93
CA SER A 31 4.57 -0.68 3.96
C SER A 31 5.18 -0.77 2.56
N GLY A 32 6.27 -0.05 2.37
CA GLY A 32 7.05 -0.12 1.15
C GLY A 32 6.58 0.79 0.03
N ILE A 33 5.64 1.71 0.28
CA ILE A 33 5.19 2.64 -0.76
C ILE A 33 6.26 3.71 -0.94
N GLU A 34 6.97 3.62 -2.06
CA GLU A 34 8.01 4.57 -2.43
C GLU A 34 8.11 4.64 -3.95
N ASP A 35 8.61 5.74 -4.46
CA ASP A 35 8.90 5.86 -5.87
C ASP A 35 10.26 6.53 -6.06
N GLU A 36 10.89 6.26 -7.18
CA GLU A 36 12.23 6.74 -7.49
C GLU A 36 12.27 7.32 -8.89
N LEU A 37 13.15 8.31 -9.05
CA LEU A 37 13.52 8.76 -10.38
C LEU A 37 14.75 8.01 -10.83
N GLN A 38 14.75 7.59 -12.08
CA GLN A 38 15.95 7.08 -12.71
C GLN A 38 16.97 8.22 -12.82
N THR A 39 18.21 7.96 -12.44
CA THR A 39 19.30 8.95 -12.54
C THR A 39 20.35 8.46 -13.52
N VAL A 40 21.04 9.41 -14.16
CA VAL A 40 22.17 9.12 -15.02
C VAL A 40 23.40 9.86 -14.50
N ASP A 41 24.54 9.19 -14.58
CA ASP A 41 25.82 9.79 -14.20
C ASP A 41 26.39 10.56 -15.40
N LEU A 42 26.76 11.81 -15.16
CA LEU A 42 27.36 12.66 -16.19
C LEU A 42 28.90 12.59 -16.12
N PRO A 43 29.59 12.94 -17.22
CA PRO A 43 31.06 12.87 -17.25
C PRO A 43 31.77 13.76 -16.22
N ASP A 44 31.09 14.82 -15.74
CA ASP A 44 31.65 15.73 -14.74
C ASP A 44 31.44 15.26 -13.30
N ARG A 45 31.01 14.00 -13.11
CA ARG A 45 30.72 13.37 -11.81
C ARG A 45 29.46 13.89 -11.13
N THR A 46 28.61 14.64 -11.84
CA THR A 46 27.30 15.01 -11.34
C THR A 46 26.26 14.00 -11.82
N ARG A 47 25.09 14.02 -11.21
CA ARG A 47 23.97 13.20 -11.62
C ARG A 47 22.86 14.06 -12.20
N ALA A 48 22.17 13.51 -13.17
CA ALA A 48 20.99 14.14 -13.75
C ALA A 48 19.81 13.18 -13.71
N SER A 49 18.61 13.73 -13.81
CA SER A 49 17.41 12.91 -13.92
C SER A 49 17.39 12.16 -15.24
N GLY A 50 17.10 10.85 -15.17
CA GLY A 50 16.88 10.06 -16.37
C GLY A 50 15.50 10.25 -16.97
N GLY A 51 14.61 11.00 -16.28
CA GLY A 51 13.28 11.34 -16.77
C GLY A 51 12.20 10.30 -16.51
N ASN A 52 12.56 9.07 -16.17
CA ASN A 52 11.61 8.00 -15.92
C ASN A 52 11.42 7.75 -14.44
N ARG A 53 10.17 7.52 -14.04
CA ARG A 53 9.87 7.00 -12.71
C ARG A 53 9.96 5.48 -12.74
N MET A 54 10.44 4.93 -11.63
CA MET A 54 10.51 3.48 -11.46
C MET A 54 9.27 3.03 -10.70
N ALA A 55 8.54 2.07 -11.26
CA ALA A 55 7.41 1.44 -10.60
C ALA A 55 7.90 0.72 -9.34
N GLY A 56 7.05 0.66 -8.32
CA GLY A 56 7.41 0.06 -7.05
C GLY A 56 6.46 -1.04 -6.64
N ASP A 57 6.86 -1.74 -5.60
CA ASP A 57 6.03 -2.73 -4.94
C ASP A 57 5.80 -2.29 -3.50
N PHE A 58 4.64 -2.64 -2.94
CA PHE A 58 4.36 -2.42 -1.54
C PHE A 58 3.65 -3.63 -0.95
N GLU A 59 3.57 -3.67 0.37
CA GLU A 59 2.99 -4.80 1.07
C GLU A 59 1.86 -4.33 1.99
N ILE A 60 0.82 -5.14 2.06
CA ILE A 60 -0.25 -4.97 3.03
C ILE A 60 -0.40 -6.25 3.83
N ALA A 61 -0.78 -6.13 5.10
CA ALA A 61 -1.06 -7.28 5.94
C ALA A 61 -2.50 -7.22 6.41
N ILE A 62 -3.20 -8.33 6.26
CA ILE A 62 -4.60 -8.47 6.62
C ILE A 62 -4.74 -9.66 7.56
N PRO A 63 -5.47 -9.51 8.69
CA PRO A 63 -5.71 -10.64 9.57
C PRO A 63 -6.47 -11.76 8.86
N MET A 64 -6.03 -12.99 9.03
CA MET A 64 -6.62 -14.13 8.30
C MET A 64 -8.06 -14.43 8.70
N HIS A 65 -8.50 -14.01 9.89
CA HIS A 65 -9.88 -14.21 10.31
C HIS A 65 -10.87 -13.23 9.69
N HIS A 66 -10.39 -12.22 8.96
CA HIS A 66 -11.25 -11.30 8.21
C HIS A 66 -11.66 -11.96 6.88
N ALA A 67 -12.67 -12.82 6.93
CA ALA A 67 -13.01 -13.72 5.84
C ALA A 67 -13.40 -12.99 4.54
N LEU A 68 -14.17 -11.89 4.64
CA LEU A 68 -14.61 -11.15 3.46
C LEU A 68 -13.45 -10.47 2.75
N GLU A 69 -12.55 -9.88 3.50
CA GLU A 69 -11.38 -9.20 2.95
C GLU A 69 -10.40 -10.18 2.34
N MET A 70 -10.18 -11.30 3.01
CA MET A 70 -9.34 -12.37 2.47
C MET A 70 -9.90 -12.92 1.17
N ALA A 71 -11.22 -13.13 1.10
CA ALA A 71 -11.87 -13.60 -0.11
C ALA A 71 -11.73 -12.59 -1.26
N ALA A 72 -11.89 -11.30 -0.96
CA ALA A 72 -11.73 -10.24 -1.96
C ALA A 72 -10.30 -10.23 -2.53
N MET A 73 -9.29 -10.35 -1.66
CA MET A 73 -7.91 -10.39 -2.10
C MET A 73 -7.59 -11.63 -2.92
N GLU A 74 -8.15 -12.78 -2.55
CA GLU A 74 -7.97 -14.02 -3.31
C GLU A 74 -8.54 -13.91 -4.73
N ILE A 75 -9.72 -13.29 -4.86
CA ILE A 75 -10.33 -13.07 -6.16
C ILE A 75 -9.47 -12.14 -7.00
N TRP A 76 -8.97 -11.06 -6.40
CA TRP A 76 -8.12 -10.12 -7.10
C TRP A 76 -6.82 -10.77 -7.58
N PHE A 77 -6.23 -11.60 -6.72
CA PHE A 77 -5.01 -12.34 -7.11
C PHE A 77 -5.27 -13.27 -8.30
N ARG A 78 -6.43 -13.93 -8.33
CA ARG A 78 -6.80 -14.80 -9.44
C ARG A 78 -7.04 -14.03 -10.73
N GLU A 79 -7.60 -12.83 -10.65
CA GLU A 79 -7.77 -11.98 -11.83
C GLU A 79 -6.43 -11.70 -12.52
N GLY A 80 -5.38 -11.52 -11.73
CA GLY A 80 -4.03 -11.30 -12.25
C GLY A 80 -3.42 -12.51 -12.94
N GLN A 81 -3.95 -13.71 -12.70
CA GLN A 81 -3.50 -14.93 -13.37
C GLN A 81 -4.02 -15.03 -14.80
N ASP A 82 -5.03 -14.22 -15.16
CA ASP A 82 -5.55 -14.13 -16.50
C ASP A 82 -5.34 -12.71 -17.03
N PRO A 83 -4.16 -12.40 -17.61
CA PRO A 83 -3.84 -11.04 -18.01
C PRO A 83 -4.60 -10.57 -19.26
N ILE A 84 -5.40 -11.41 -19.89
CA ILE A 84 -6.23 -11.03 -21.03
C ILE A 84 -7.34 -10.08 -20.58
N THR A 85 -7.82 -10.24 -19.34
CA THR A 85 -8.86 -9.39 -18.78
C THR A 85 -8.19 -8.22 -18.03
N PRO A 86 -8.36 -6.96 -18.48
CA PRO A 86 -7.63 -5.84 -17.89
C PRO A 86 -8.12 -5.42 -16.49
N THR A 87 -9.11 -6.10 -15.95
CA THR A 87 -9.71 -5.74 -14.66
C THR A 87 -8.82 -6.06 -13.46
N TYR A 88 -7.71 -6.78 -13.66
CA TYR A 88 -6.81 -7.11 -12.55
C TYR A 88 -6.05 -5.88 -12.02
N LYS A 89 -5.87 -4.86 -12.84
CA LYS A 89 -5.26 -3.59 -12.40
C LYS A 89 -6.34 -2.65 -11.88
N LYS A 90 -6.23 -2.27 -10.62
CA LYS A 90 -7.23 -1.44 -9.96
C LYS A 90 -6.56 -0.23 -9.32
N PRO A 91 -7.18 0.96 -9.39
CA PRO A 91 -6.65 2.10 -8.66
C PRO A 91 -6.92 1.96 -7.17
N CYS A 92 -5.98 2.43 -6.36
CA CYS A 92 -6.10 2.46 -4.90
C CYS A 92 -5.95 3.87 -4.40
N THR A 93 -6.64 4.20 -3.32
CA THR A 93 -6.49 5.48 -2.62
C THR A 93 -5.96 5.22 -1.22
N LEU A 94 -4.81 5.80 -0.92
CA LEU A 94 -4.24 5.82 0.41
C LEU A 94 -4.54 7.16 1.06
N SER A 95 -5.22 7.14 2.20
CA SER A 95 -5.57 8.35 2.94
C SER A 95 -4.91 8.31 4.31
N MET A 96 -4.22 9.40 4.65
CA MET A 96 -3.64 9.59 5.99
C MET A 96 -4.29 10.79 6.63
N GLN A 97 -4.59 10.69 7.92
CA GLN A 97 -5.26 11.76 8.66
C GLN A 97 -4.37 12.29 9.77
N SER A 98 -4.53 13.59 10.07
CA SER A 98 -3.90 14.18 11.23
C SER A 98 -4.58 13.75 12.53
N LEU A 99 -3.96 14.05 13.67
CA LEU A 99 -4.51 13.68 14.99
C LEU A 99 -5.91 14.22 15.21
N SER A 100 -6.18 15.45 14.79
CA SER A 100 -7.49 16.07 14.94
C SER A 100 -8.48 15.62 13.87
N GLY A 101 -8.03 15.02 12.80
CA GLY A 101 -8.84 14.73 11.63
C GLY A 101 -9.09 15.90 10.70
N ASN A 102 -8.53 17.09 11.01
CA ASN A 102 -8.76 18.31 10.23
C ASN A 102 -7.95 18.34 8.93
N SER A 103 -6.85 17.61 8.87
CA SER A 103 -6.00 17.53 7.69
C SER A 103 -5.93 16.12 7.19
N THR A 104 -6.01 15.95 5.88
CA THR A 104 -5.84 14.66 5.23
C THR A 104 -4.84 14.79 4.09
N LYS A 105 -4.05 13.74 3.90
CA LYS A 105 -3.16 13.63 2.76
C LYS A 105 -3.54 12.37 1.99
N ASN A 106 -3.86 12.53 0.74
CA ASN A 106 -4.33 11.44 -0.09
C ASN A 106 -3.37 11.19 -1.24
N TYR A 107 -3.14 9.92 -1.54
CA TYR A 107 -2.39 9.49 -2.71
C TYR A 107 -3.22 8.49 -3.50
N THR A 108 -3.20 8.59 -4.81
CA THR A 108 -3.77 7.58 -5.69
C THR A 108 -2.65 6.74 -6.28
N LEU A 109 -2.75 5.44 -6.08
CA LEU A 109 -1.85 4.46 -6.69
C LEU A 109 -2.54 3.92 -7.94
N VAL A 110 -1.85 4.02 -9.08
CA VAL A 110 -2.41 3.68 -10.39
C VAL A 110 -1.90 2.34 -10.84
N GLY A 111 -2.78 1.51 -11.40
CA GLY A 111 -2.38 0.23 -11.97
C GLY A 111 -1.94 -0.79 -10.93
N VAL A 112 -2.63 -0.86 -9.81
CA VAL A 112 -2.26 -1.75 -8.70
C VAL A 112 -2.79 -3.15 -8.95
N PHE A 113 -1.96 -4.15 -8.75
CA PHE A 113 -2.39 -5.55 -8.77
C PHE A 113 -1.56 -6.38 -7.81
N VAL A 114 -2.10 -7.52 -7.42
CA VAL A 114 -1.46 -8.41 -6.46
C VAL A 114 -0.44 -9.29 -7.17
N THR A 115 0.79 -9.29 -6.69
CA THR A 115 1.86 -10.10 -7.28
C THR A 115 2.22 -11.32 -6.44
N LYS A 116 1.97 -11.27 -5.13
CA LYS A 116 2.39 -12.33 -4.24
C LYS A 116 1.47 -12.40 -3.02
N ARG A 117 1.20 -13.62 -2.60
CA ARG A 117 0.53 -13.87 -1.32
C ARG A 117 1.48 -14.66 -0.44
N ALA A 118 1.71 -14.20 0.78
CA ALA A 118 2.53 -14.90 1.75
C ALA A 118 1.67 -15.24 2.97
N LEU A 119 1.65 -16.51 3.33
CA LEU A 119 0.99 -16.96 4.53
C LEU A 119 1.95 -16.83 5.72
N PRO A 120 1.43 -16.64 6.94
CA PRO A 120 2.30 -16.54 8.11
C PRO A 120 2.98 -17.86 8.40
N ASP A 121 4.10 -17.80 9.13
CA ASP A 121 4.71 -18.98 9.68
C ASP A 121 3.77 -19.56 10.73
N LEU A 122 3.49 -20.86 10.63
CA LEU A 122 2.54 -21.54 11.50
C LEU A 122 3.31 -22.44 12.46
N ASP A 123 3.11 -22.23 13.75
CA ASP A 123 3.75 -23.00 14.81
C ASP A 123 2.73 -23.28 15.91
N LYS A 124 2.48 -24.56 16.17
CA LYS A 124 1.52 -24.97 17.19
C LYS A 124 1.98 -24.64 18.60
N GLU A 125 3.26 -24.38 18.79
CA GLU A 125 3.82 -24.03 20.09
C GLU A 125 3.79 -22.52 20.35
N ASN A 126 3.36 -21.72 19.37
CA ASN A 126 3.25 -20.28 19.54
C ASN A 126 2.08 -19.93 20.47
N ASP A 127 2.30 -18.93 21.33
CA ASP A 127 1.36 -18.53 22.38
C ASP A 127 0.21 -17.65 21.90
N GLY A 128 -0.21 -17.78 20.64
CA GLY A 128 -1.43 -17.14 20.19
C GLY A 128 -1.26 -15.82 19.46
N ASP A 129 -0.13 -15.62 18.79
CA ASP A 129 0.01 -14.48 17.88
C ASP A 129 -1.03 -14.54 16.78
N MET A 130 -1.55 -13.38 16.41
CA MET A 130 -2.55 -13.28 15.35
C MET A 130 -1.93 -13.67 14.01
N ALA A 131 -2.58 -14.60 13.32
CA ALA A 131 -2.16 -14.99 11.98
C ALA A 131 -2.56 -13.89 10.98
N MET A 132 -1.60 -13.41 10.22
CA MET A 132 -1.81 -12.36 9.21
C MET A 132 -1.26 -12.83 7.87
N ALA A 133 -2.03 -12.59 6.82
CA ALA A 133 -1.56 -12.81 5.47
C ALA A 133 -0.91 -11.53 4.95
N THR A 134 0.23 -11.66 4.32
CA THR A 134 0.94 -10.56 3.69
C THR A 134 0.76 -10.64 2.18
N TRP A 135 0.29 -9.56 1.60
CA TRP A 135 0.07 -9.45 0.16
C TRP A 135 1.03 -8.43 -0.41
N SER A 136 1.78 -8.83 -1.42
CA SER A 136 2.65 -7.91 -2.16
C SER A 136 1.90 -7.42 -3.39
N LEU A 137 1.92 -6.10 -3.59
CA LEU A 137 1.21 -5.46 -4.69
C LEU A 137 2.21 -4.62 -5.48
N SER A 138 1.99 -4.56 -6.79
CA SER A 138 2.76 -3.70 -7.68
C SER A 138 1.88 -2.55 -8.12
N TYR A 139 2.48 -1.40 -8.38
CA TYR A 139 1.78 -0.24 -8.91
C TYR A 139 2.61 0.44 -10.00
N ASP A 140 1.91 1.13 -10.91
CA ASP A 140 2.57 1.81 -12.02
C ASP A 140 3.01 3.23 -11.64
N ASP A 141 2.19 3.93 -10.87
CA ASP A 141 2.46 5.31 -10.49
C ASP A 141 1.75 5.67 -9.20
N ILE A 142 2.22 6.71 -8.55
CA ILE A 142 1.61 7.28 -7.35
C ILE A 142 1.42 8.78 -7.58
N LEU A 143 0.19 9.25 -7.38
CA LEU A 143 -0.19 10.64 -7.62
C LEU A 143 -0.73 11.25 -6.34
N PRO A 144 -0.21 12.40 -5.91
CA PRO A 144 -0.80 13.12 -4.78
C PRO A 144 -2.14 13.74 -5.19
N LEU A 145 -3.07 13.72 -4.27
CA LEU A 145 -4.38 14.35 -4.46
C LEU A 145 -4.49 15.64 -3.64
#